data_82f94c3bd04c9f50d6172ee219668b7f
#
_entry.id   82f94c3bd04c9f50d6172ee219668b7f
#
_cell.length_a   1.000
_cell.length_b   1.000
_cell.length_c   1.000
_cell.angle_alpha   90.00
_cell.angle_beta   90.00
_cell.angle_gamma   90.00
#
_symmetry.space_group_name_H-M   'P 1'
#
loop_
_entity.id
_entity.type
_entity.pdbx_description
1 polymer ?
#
loop_
_entity_poly.entity_id
_entity_poly.type
_entity_poly.pdbx_seq_one_letter_code
_entity_poly.pdbx_strand_id
1 'polypeptide(L)'
;MWKHIVDRQQGILNFTEELISAIGKTRVLVAGAGGNGAVLDFLLRVGYQRFTIIDFDFVEATNLNRLPFTPDYIGKVKPEAWKEYLQKVNPGSSVTAYSRKITRNDESWLEENISGVDIVALGMTDFEANFLISRVCHRLRKRMVVGPGTSNCWVVSTLTNERGVSLESVAGFGTDHIDARNVDYKALLPKYMKIYMFPGRIEKLYPETLQKVRSGDIPPRNCKIFVSMVNAASCWELVKNTAVINGIKLQNTKIIEFPLIQIFDPFKGSAYYYNAAKERIGIPNWLTGRIRWYPVTT
;
A
#
# COMPACT_ATOMS: atom_id res chain seq x y z
N MET A 1 -14.32 -23.82 0.25
CA MET A 1 -14.53 -22.40 0.59
C MET A 1 -13.91 -21.47 -0.48
N TRP A 2 -12.59 -21.54 -0.76
CA TRP A 2 -11.91 -20.64 -1.71
C TRP A 2 -12.58 -20.58 -3.10
N LYS A 3 -12.91 -21.71 -3.73
CA LYS A 3 -13.59 -21.76 -5.03
C LYS A 3 -14.89 -20.95 -5.05
N HIS A 4 -15.66 -20.96 -3.97
CA HIS A 4 -16.90 -20.19 -3.86
C HIS A 4 -16.66 -18.70 -3.68
N ILE A 5 -15.55 -18.30 -3.06
CA ILE A 5 -15.19 -16.88 -2.91
C ILE A 5 -14.91 -16.25 -4.27
N VAL A 6 -14.24 -16.97 -5.18
CA VAL A 6 -13.80 -16.43 -6.48
C VAL A 6 -14.75 -16.73 -7.65
N ASP A 7 -15.79 -17.52 -7.43
CA ASP A 7 -16.70 -18.01 -8.47
C ASP A 7 -17.31 -16.87 -9.31
N ARG A 8 -17.81 -15.82 -8.66
CA ARG A 8 -18.42 -14.66 -9.35
C ARG A 8 -17.43 -13.69 -9.97
N GLN A 9 -16.13 -13.89 -9.81
CA GLN A 9 -15.10 -13.08 -10.45
C GLN A 9 -14.74 -13.61 -11.84
N GLN A 10 -15.01 -14.90 -12.06
CA GLN A 10 -14.76 -15.56 -13.34
C GLN A 10 -15.64 -14.92 -14.44
N GLY A 11 -15.00 -14.51 -15.53
CA GLY A 11 -15.68 -13.82 -16.63
C GLY A 11 -15.67 -12.28 -16.53
N ILE A 12 -15.23 -11.69 -15.41
CA ILE A 12 -14.90 -10.26 -15.38
C ILE A 12 -13.63 -10.05 -16.22
N LEU A 13 -13.55 -8.93 -16.93
CA LEU A 13 -12.37 -8.59 -17.74
C LEU A 13 -11.08 -8.79 -16.94
N ASN A 14 -10.15 -9.53 -17.50
CA ASN A 14 -8.87 -9.94 -16.91
C ASN A 14 -8.93 -11.03 -15.82
N PHE A 15 -10.07 -11.32 -15.20
CA PHE A 15 -10.20 -12.39 -14.21
C PHE A 15 -10.39 -13.76 -14.88
N THR A 16 -9.31 -14.21 -15.54
CA THR A 16 -9.22 -15.55 -16.13
C THR A 16 -8.94 -16.61 -15.06
N GLU A 17 -9.17 -17.88 -15.36
CA GLU A 17 -8.82 -19.00 -14.46
C GLU A 17 -7.33 -18.98 -14.10
N GLU A 18 -6.48 -18.63 -15.06
CA GLU A 18 -5.03 -18.51 -14.88
C GLU A 18 -4.70 -17.43 -13.83
N LEU A 19 -5.27 -16.23 -13.95
CA LEU A 19 -5.06 -15.14 -12.98
C LEU A 19 -5.60 -15.50 -11.61
N ILE A 20 -6.81 -16.06 -11.53
CA ILE A 20 -7.42 -16.51 -10.27
C ILE A 20 -6.55 -17.57 -9.60
N SER A 21 -6.01 -18.52 -10.35
CA SER A 21 -5.07 -19.52 -9.84
C SER A 21 -3.78 -18.89 -9.34
N ALA A 22 -3.22 -17.93 -10.06
CA ALA A 22 -2.02 -17.19 -9.66
C ALA A 22 -2.25 -16.40 -8.37
N ILE A 23 -3.39 -15.70 -8.24
CA ILE A 23 -3.79 -14.99 -7.02
C ILE A 23 -3.79 -15.93 -5.82
N GLY A 24 -4.42 -17.10 -5.93
CA GLY A 24 -4.50 -18.07 -4.82
C GLY A 24 -3.14 -18.64 -4.38
N LYS A 25 -2.15 -18.62 -5.26
CA LYS A 25 -0.79 -19.11 -4.96
C LYS A 25 0.16 -18.03 -4.48
N THR A 26 -0.12 -16.76 -4.79
CA THR A 26 0.76 -15.63 -4.47
C THR A 26 0.82 -15.38 -2.97
N ARG A 27 2.02 -15.24 -2.45
CA ARG A 27 2.33 -14.91 -1.05
C ARG A 27 2.49 -13.40 -0.91
N VAL A 28 1.64 -12.80 -0.10
CA VAL A 28 1.63 -11.34 0.11
C VAL A 28 2.10 -11.02 1.52
N LEU A 29 3.10 -10.16 1.64
CA LEU A 29 3.44 -9.54 2.91
C LEU A 29 2.73 -8.18 3.01
N VAL A 30 1.99 -7.98 4.11
CA VAL A 30 1.34 -6.70 4.43
C VAL A 30 2.04 -6.10 5.63
N ALA A 31 2.75 -5.00 5.41
CA ALA A 31 3.41 -4.23 6.44
C ALA A 31 2.55 -3.04 6.84
N GLY A 32 2.08 -3.06 8.10
CA GLY A 32 1.08 -2.13 8.61
C GLY A 32 -0.34 -2.69 8.55
N ALA A 33 -0.87 -3.10 9.70
CA ALA A 33 -2.17 -3.75 9.85
C ALA A 33 -3.29 -2.79 10.32
N GLY A 34 -3.04 -1.48 10.26
CA GLY A 34 -4.02 -0.43 10.54
C GLY A 34 -4.90 -0.11 9.33
N GLY A 35 -5.18 1.18 9.08
CA GLY A 35 -6.05 1.62 7.97
C GLY A 35 -5.65 1.04 6.61
N ASN A 36 -4.35 1.09 6.28
CA ASN A 36 -3.84 0.50 5.04
C ASN A 36 -3.83 -1.04 5.09
N GLY A 37 -3.76 -1.65 6.28
CA GLY A 37 -3.90 -3.09 6.48
C GLY A 37 -5.29 -3.63 6.14
N ALA A 38 -6.31 -2.77 6.03
CA ALA A 38 -7.62 -3.18 5.54
C ALA A 38 -7.59 -3.74 4.11
N VAL A 39 -6.50 -3.58 3.37
CA VAL A 39 -6.25 -4.26 2.08
C VAL A 39 -6.35 -5.79 2.23
N LEU A 40 -6.07 -6.33 3.41
CA LEU A 40 -6.17 -7.77 3.70
C LEU A 40 -7.57 -8.34 3.43
N ASP A 41 -8.63 -7.59 3.81
CA ASP A 41 -10.01 -8.02 3.53
C ASP A 41 -10.30 -8.01 2.03
N PHE A 42 -9.83 -7.01 1.29
CA PHE A 42 -9.96 -6.96 -0.16
C PHE A 42 -9.20 -8.10 -0.83
N LEU A 43 -7.96 -8.34 -0.44
CA LEU A 43 -7.13 -9.40 -0.98
C LEU A 43 -7.74 -10.78 -0.74
N LEU A 44 -8.21 -11.05 0.48
CA LEU A 44 -8.88 -12.31 0.80
C LEU A 44 -10.10 -12.56 -0.10
N ARG A 45 -10.94 -11.52 -0.30
CA ARG A 45 -12.16 -11.62 -1.11
C ARG A 45 -11.89 -11.72 -2.61
N VAL A 46 -10.77 -11.18 -3.07
CA VAL A 46 -10.30 -11.36 -4.45
C VAL A 46 -9.69 -12.75 -4.67
N GLY A 47 -9.32 -13.46 -3.59
CA GLY A 47 -8.90 -14.86 -3.66
C GLY A 47 -7.48 -15.16 -3.19
N TYR A 48 -6.76 -14.18 -2.65
CA TYR A 48 -5.47 -14.45 -2.00
C TYR A 48 -5.67 -15.33 -0.77
N GLN A 49 -4.72 -16.23 -0.52
CA GLN A 49 -4.81 -17.18 0.58
C GLN A 49 -3.57 -17.23 1.48
N ARG A 50 -2.48 -16.56 1.08
CA ARG A 50 -1.18 -16.68 1.74
C ARG A 50 -0.69 -15.33 2.17
N PHE A 51 -0.72 -15.07 3.48
CA PHE A 51 -0.42 -13.76 4.06
C PHE A 51 0.69 -13.84 5.08
N THR A 52 1.57 -12.85 5.05
CA THR A 52 2.48 -12.49 6.15
C THR A 52 2.10 -11.09 6.60
N ILE A 53 1.84 -10.89 7.88
CA ILE A 53 1.36 -9.62 8.42
C ILE A 53 2.34 -9.13 9.48
N ILE A 54 2.79 -7.87 9.36
CA ILE A 54 3.71 -7.23 10.29
C ILE A 54 3.06 -5.96 10.84
N ASP A 55 2.89 -5.90 12.14
CA ASP A 55 2.48 -4.71 12.90
C ASP A 55 2.79 -4.96 14.38
N PHE A 56 2.78 -3.93 15.21
CA PHE A 56 3.00 -4.10 16.66
C PHE A 56 1.87 -3.51 17.51
N ASP A 57 0.94 -2.81 16.87
CA ASP A 57 -0.18 -2.15 17.54
C ASP A 57 -1.27 -3.12 17.98
N PHE A 58 -2.12 -2.63 18.87
CA PHE A 58 -3.34 -3.31 19.30
C PHE A 58 -4.57 -2.76 18.57
N VAL A 59 -5.62 -3.57 18.52
CA VAL A 59 -6.94 -3.13 18.07
C VAL A 59 -7.56 -2.24 19.13
N GLU A 60 -7.89 -1.03 18.75
CA GLU A 60 -8.56 -0.04 19.59
C GLU A 60 -10.01 0.17 19.15
N ALA A 61 -10.87 0.68 20.04
CA ALA A 61 -12.25 1.03 19.69
C ALA A 61 -12.33 2.03 18.52
N THR A 62 -11.37 2.95 18.43
CA THR A 62 -11.23 3.92 17.33
C THR A 62 -10.92 3.27 15.97
N ASN A 63 -10.48 2.02 15.96
CA ASN A 63 -10.19 1.29 14.72
C ASN A 63 -11.46 0.72 14.08
N LEU A 64 -12.52 0.50 14.84
CA LEU A 64 -13.77 -0.08 14.37
C LEU A 64 -14.48 0.79 13.31
N ASN A 65 -14.14 2.08 13.24
CA ASN A 65 -14.66 2.98 12.22
C ASN A 65 -14.17 2.65 10.80
N ARG A 66 -13.14 1.80 10.64
CA ARG A 66 -12.51 1.52 9.34
C ARG A 66 -12.03 0.08 9.13
N LEU A 67 -11.75 -0.67 10.19
CA LEU A 67 -11.39 -2.08 10.10
C LEU A 67 -12.64 -2.97 10.18
N PRO A 68 -12.60 -4.22 9.70
CA PRO A 68 -13.75 -5.13 9.70
C PRO A 68 -13.95 -5.83 11.07
N PHE A 69 -13.29 -5.35 12.09
CA PHE A 69 -13.35 -5.95 13.43
C PHE A 69 -14.62 -5.56 14.18
N THR A 70 -15.05 -6.45 15.06
CA THR A 70 -16.11 -6.26 16.04
C THR A 70 -15.51 -5.95 17.42
N PRO A 71 -16.29 -5.49 18.41
CA PRO A 71 -15.76 -5.10 19.72
C PRO A 71 -14.97 -6.18 20.46
N ASP A 72 -15.20 -7.47 20.19
CA ASP A 72 -14.47 -8.60 20.77
C ASP A 72 -13.01 -8.72 20.31
N TYR A 73 -12.62 -7.95 19.30
CA TYR A 73 -11.23 -7.85 18.87
C TYR A 73 -10.44 -6.76 19.60
N ILE A 74 -11.12 -5.85 20.33
CA ILE A 74 -10.43 -4.77 21.06
C ILE A 74 -9.44 -5.37 22.07
N GLY A 75 -8.22 -4.84 22.07
CA GLY A 75 -7.12 -5.31 22.94
C GLY A 75 -6.28 -6.46 22.34
N LYS A 76 -6.70 -7.10 21.25
CA LYS A 76 -5.85 -8.05 20.54
C LYS A 76 -4.76 -7.30 19.75
N VAL A 77 -3.56 -7.86 19.62
CA VAL A 77 -2.55 -7.34 18.66
C VAL A 77 -3.08 -7.44 17.24
N LYS A 78 -2.90 -6.40 16.45
CA LYS A 78 -3.49 -6.31 15.10
C LYS A 78 -3.15 -7.49 14.19
N PRO A 79 -1.90 -7.99 14.09
CA PRO A 79 -1.58 -9.13 13.24
C PRO A 79 -2.38 -10.39 13.61
N GLU A 80 -2.53 -10.70 14.91
CA GLU A 80 -3.30 -11.86 15.35
C GLU A 80 -4.81 -11.66 15.14
N ALA A 81 -5.32 -10.44 15.35
CA ALA A 81 -6.70 -10.10 15.03
C ALA A 81 -7.02 -10.31 13.55
N TRP A 82 -6.14 -9.89 12.65
CA TRP A 82 -6.27 -10.13 11.22
C TRP A 82 -6.19 -11.61 10.87
N LYS A 83 -5.25 -12.35 11.45
CA LYS A 83 -5.14 -13.80 11.25
C LYS A 83 -6.45 -14.51 11.59
N GLU A 84 -7.00 -14.23 12.77
CA GLU A 84 -8.28 -14.78 13.20
C GLU A 84 -9.41 -14.39 12.25
N TYR A 85 -9.51 -13.11 11.86
CA TYR A 85 -10.52 -12.63 10.94
C TYR A 85 -10.43 -13.33 9.56
N LEU A 86 -9.23 -13.37 8.96
CA LEU A 86 -9.02 -13.98 7.66
C LEU A 86 -9.37 -15.47 7.66
N GLN A 87 -9.00 -16.18 8.73
CA GLN A 87 -9.31 -17.61 8.88
C GLN A 87 -10.78 -17.88 9.19
N LYS A 88 -11.48 -16.94 9.84
CA LYS A 88 -12.95 -17.03 9.97
C LYS A 88 -13.66 -16.89 8.62
N VAL A 89 -13.19 -16.00 7.75
CA VAL A 89 -13.78 -15.80 6.42
C VAL A 89 -13.39 -16.94 5.46
N ASN A 90 -12.11 -17.34 5.46
CA ASN A 90 -11.60 -18.47 4.67
C ASN A 90 -10.69 -19.35 5.52
N PRO A 91 -11.21 -20.47 6.08
CA PRO A 91 -10.44 -21.38 6.92
C PRO A 91 -9.20 -21.99 6.23
N GLY A 92 -9.15 -21.98 4.89
CA GLY A 92 -8.01 -22.45 4.12
C GLY A 92 -6.87 -21.42 3.97
N SER A 93 -7.01 -20.22 4.54
CA SER A 93 -5.96 -19.22 4.46
C SER A 93 -4.77 -19.54 5.34
N SER A 94 -3.56 -19.45 4.78
CA SER A 94 -2.31 -19.54 5.50
C SER A 94 -1.86 -18.14 5.93
N VAL A 95 -1.81 -17.88 7.22
CA VAL A 95 -1.50 -16.56 7.76
C VAL A 95 -0.38 -16.66 8.79
N THR A 96 0.73 -15.99 8.50
CA THR A 96 1.82 -15.75 9.46
C THR A 96 1.67 -14.33 10.01
N ALA A 97 1.60 -14.21 11.34
CA ALA A 97 1.41 -12.93 12.02
C ALA A 97 2.63 -12.61 12.87
N TYR A 98 3.20 -11.42 12.68
CA TYR A 98 4.33 -10.94 13.45
C TYR A 98 3.93 -9.67 14.22
N SER A 99 3.83 -9.78 15.54
CA SER A 99 3.69 -8.64 16.44
C SER A 99 5.08 -8.02 16.68
N ARG A 100 5.53 -7.19 15.73
CA ARG A 100 6.88 -6.65 15.75
C ARG A 100 6.93 -5.19 15.29
N LYS A 101 7.55 -4.35 16.10
CA LYS A 101 7.95 -2.99 15.72
C LYS A 101 9.23 -3.08 14.88
N ILE A 102 9.18 -2.58 13.66
CA ILE A 102 10.35 -2.55 12.79
C ILE A 102 11.25 -1.38 13.18
N THR A 103 12.52 -1.69 13.36
CA THR A 103 13.57 -0.73 13.72
C THR A 103 14.76 -0.86 12.76
N ARG A 104 15.70 0.05 12.82
CA ARG A 104 16.93 0.03 11.99
C ARG A 104 17.79 -1.23 12.15
N ASN A 105 17.58 -2.01 13.21
CA ASN A 105 18.30 -3.25 13.47
C ASN A 105 17.60 -4.48 12.87
N ASP A 106 16.45 -4.32 12.25
CA ASP A 106 15.63 -5.43 11.74
C ASP A 106 15.89 -5.78 10.27
N GLU A 107 16.94 -5.21 9.66
CA GLU A 107 17.20 -5.37 8.23
C GLU A 107 17.36 -6.85 7.83
N SER A 108 18.18 -7.61 8.57
CA SER A 108 18.39 -9.05 8.29
C SER A 108 17.11 -9.88 8.50
N TRP A 109 16.34 -9.54 9.55
CA TRP A 109 15.05 -10.18 9.79
C TRP A 109 14.04 -9.90 8.67
N LEU A 110 14.03 -8.67 8.17
CA LEU A 110 13.22 -8.30 7.01
C LEU A 110 13.64 -9.03 5.74
N GLU A 111 14.96 -9.20 5.50
CA GLU A 111 15.47 -9.99 4.37
C GLU A 111 14.95 -11.41 4.40
N GLU A 112 15.04 -12.08 5.54
CA GLU A 112 14.55 -13.45 5.71
C GLU A 112 13.06 -13.54 5.37
N ASN A 113 12.25 -12.65 5.95
CA ASN A 113 10.78 -12.71 5.78
C ASN A 113 10.30 -12.22 4.42
N ILE A 114 10.95 -11.19 3.83
CA ILE A 114 10.60 -10.67 2.51
C ILE A 114 11.08 -11.61 1.39
N SER A 115 12.19 -12.34 1.58
CA SER A 115 12.63 -13.33 0.61
C SER A 115 11.58 -14.41 0.37
N GLY A 116 10.86 -14.79 1.41
CA GLY A 116 9.83 -15.83 1.41
C GLY A 116 8.50 -15.42 0.76
N VAL A 117 8.30 -14.17 0.35
CA VAL A 117 7.05 -13.69 -0.25
C VAL A 117 7.24 -13.25 -1.70
N ASP A 118 6.14 -13.07 -2.43
CA ASP A 118 6.18 -12.74 -3.86
C ASP A 118 5.97 -11.23 -4.08
N ILE A 119 5.20 -10.57 -3.23
CA ILE A 119 4.88 -9.14 -3.32
C ILE A 119 4.65 -8.55 -1.92
N VAL A 120 4.94 -7.27 -1.77
CA VAL A 120 4.76 -6.52 -0.52
C VAL A 120 3.73 -5.41 -0.70
N ALA A 121 2.78 -5.32 0.24
CA ALA A 121 1.89 -4.18 0.42
C ALA A 121 2.39 -3.35 1.60
N LEU A 122 2.78 -2.10 1.33
CA LEU A 122 3.40 -1.22 2.31
C LEU A 122 2.45 -0.10 2.72
N GLY A 123 2.20 0.03 4.02
CA GLY A 123 1.30 1.05 4.55
C GLY A 123 1.49 1.35 6.04
N MET A 124 2.71 1.30 6.54
CA MET A 124 3.01 1.66 7.92
C MET A 124 2.94 3.17 8.15
N THR A 125 2.57 3.56 9.35
CA THR A 125 2.61 4.97 9.78
C THR A 125 4.06 5.42 10.06
N ASP A 126 4.91 4.48 10.45
CA ASP A 126 6.33 4.73 10.70
C ASP A 126 7.11 4.82 9.37
N PHE A 127 7.65 5.99 9.09
CA PHE A 127 8.38 6.26 7.85
C PHE A 127 9.74 5.56 7.80
N GLU A 128 10.43 5.43 8.93
CA GLU A 128 11.72 4.70 8.97
C GLU A 128 11.50 3.23 8.61
N ALA A 129 10.46 2.61 9.15
CA ALA A 129 10.08 1.26 8.80
C ALA A 129 9.72 1.12 7.31
N ASN A 130 8.99 2.09 6.74
CA ASN A 130 8.67 2.10 5.32
C ASN A 130 9.94 2.17 4.44
N PHE A 131 10.90 3.03 4.79
CA PHE A 131 12.17 3.13 4.06
C PHE A 131 12.96 1.82 4.15
N LEU A 132 13.07 1.24 5.34
CA LEU A 132 13.82 0.01 5.54
C LEU A 132 13.22 -1.17 4.76
N ILE A 133 11.90 -1.35 4.83
CA ILE A 133 11.18 -2.38 4.06
C ILE A 133 11.39 -2.16 2.56
N SER A 134 11.29 -0.91 2.09
CA SER A 134 11.49 -0.58 0.69
C SER A 134 12.91 -0.90 0.21
N ARG A 135 13.92 -0.60 1.04
CA ARG A 135 15.33 -0.91 0.76
C ARG A 135 15.54 -2.41 0.60
N VAL A 136 14.97 -3.21 1.51
CA VAL A 136 15.05 -4.67 1.46
C VAL A 136 14.31 -5.21 0.24
N CYS A 137 13.11 -4.71 -0.07
CA CYS A 137 12.39 -5.07 -1.28
C CYS A 137 13.20 -4.78 -2.55
N HIS A 138 13.85 -3.62 -2.61
CA HIS A 138 14.70 -3.22 -3.73
C HIS A 138 15.88 -4.20 -3.89
N ARG A 139 16.60 -4.48 -2.82
CA ARG A 139 17.75 -5.42 -2.82
C ARG A 139 17.36 -6.84 -3.21
N LEU A 140 16.23 -7.34 -2.70
CA LEU A 140 15.69 -8.67 -3.00
C LEU A 140 14.90 -8.72 -4.32
N ARG A 141 14.85 -7.63 -5.06
CA ARG A 141 14.08 -7.53 -6.31
C ARG A 141 12.61 -7.90 -6.13
N LYS A 142 11.98 -7.48 -5.05
CA LYS A 142 10.54 -7.66 -4.79
C LYS A 142 9.74 -6.46 -5.24
N ARG A 143 8.61 -6.70 -5.86
CA ARG A 143 7.64 -5.65 -6.17
C ARG A 143 6.94 -5.21 -4.89
N MET A 144 6.70 -3.91 -4.77
CA MET A 144 6.06 -3.35 -3.60
C MET A 144 5.00 -2.34 -4.02
N VAL A 145 3.78 -2.51 -3.54
CA VAL A 145 2.69 -1.56 -3.72
C VAL A 145 2.62 -0.65 -2.50
N VAL A 146 2.68 0.64 -2.73
CA VAL A 146 2.59 1.67 -1.70
C VAL A 146 1.29 2.43 -1.90
N GLY A 147 0.43 2.40 -0.89
CA GLY A 147 -0.88 3.04 -0.92
C GLY A 147 -1.11 3.92 0.31
N PRO A 148 -0.37 5.03 0.49
CA PRO A 148 -0.65 5.93 1.59
C PRO A 148 -1.99 6.63 1.34
N GLY A 149 -2.98 6.29 2.16
CA GLY A 149 -4.26 7.00 2.20
C GLY A 149 -4.16 8.21 3.10
N THR A 150 -4.58 9.35 2.59
CA THR A 150 -4.85 10.53 3.42
C THR A 150 -6.34 10.66 3.67
N SER A 151 -6.74 11.51 4.62
CA SER A 151 -8.16 11.75 4.91
C SER A 151 -8.95 12.37 3.74
N ASN A 152 -8.29 12.80 2.66
CA ASN A 152 -8.91 13.60 1.60
C ASN A 152 -8.78 12.99 0.22
N CYS A 153 -7.79 12.13 0.01
CA CYS A 153 -7.57 11.45 -1.26
C CYS A 153 -6.86 10.13 -1.04
N TRP A 154 -6.92 9.25 -2.01
CA TRP A 154 -6.06 8.08 -2.01
C TRP A 154 -4.97 8.24 -3.08
N VAL A 155 -3.83 7.66 -2.78
CA VAL A 155 -2.64 7.68 -3.61
C VAL A 155 -2.13 6.25 -3.69
N VAL A 156 -1.79 5.78 -4.88
CA VAL A 156 -1.23 4.45 -5.05
C VAL A 156 -0.16 4.44 -6.13
N SER A 157 0.90 3.70 -5.90
CA SER A 157 1.97 3.46 -6.86
C SER A 157 2.63 2.12 -6.59
N THR A 158 3.24 1.55 -7.62
CA THR A 158 4.11 0.38 -7.50
C THR A 158 5.57 0.81 -7.59
N LEU A 159 6.37 0.39 -6.64
CA LEU A 159 7.81 0.47 -6.70
C LEU A 159 8.37 -0.86 -7.21
N THR A 160 9.20 -0.80 -8.24
CA THR A 160 9.81 -1.98 -8.84
C THR A 160 11.32 -1.91 -8.81
N ASN A 161 11.93 -3.05 -8.64
CA ASN A 161 13.38 -3.20 -8.69
C ASN A 161 13.96 -3.12 -10.11
N GLU A 162 13.15 -3.35 -11.14
CA GLU A 162 13.59 -3.30 -12.56
C GLU A 162 14.12 -1.91 -12.93
N ARG A 163 13.64 -0.86 -12.27
CA ARG A 163 14.08 0.52 -12.47
C ARG A 163 15.05 1.03 -11.41
N GLY A 164 15.49 0.17 -10.51
CA GLY A 164 16.38 0.58 -9.43
C GLY A 164 15.72 1.57 -8.46
N VAL A 165 14.44 1.41 -8.16
CA VAL A 165 13.66 2.40 -7.42
C VAL A 165 13.27 1.87 -6.04
N SER A 166 13.87 2.43 -5.00
CA SER A 166 13.42 2.36 -3.60
C SER A 166 12.67 3.64 -3.21
N LEU A 167 12.07 3.69 -2.03
CA LEU A 167 11.51 4.95 -1.50
C LEU A 167 12.57 6.03 -1.33
N GLU A 168 13.79 5.67 -0.99
CA GLU A 168 14.92 6.58 -0.89
C GLU A 168 15.31 7.14 -2.24
N SER A 169 15.39 6.31 -3.27
CA SER A 169 15.63 6.74 -4.66
C SER A 169 14.50 7.65 -5.16
N VAL A 170 13.24 7.29 -4.88
CA VAL A 170 12.06 8.11 -5.22
C VAL A 170 12.16 9.50 -4.60
N ALA A 171 12.58 9.56 -3.36
CA ALA A 171 12.76 10.82 -2.66
C ALA A 171 14.04 11.57 -3.08
N GLY A 172 14.89 10.95 -3.92
CA GLY A 172 16.14 11.53 -4.41
C GLY A 172 17.18 11.73 -3.30
N PHE A 173 17.26 10.77 -2.38
CA PHE A 173 18.16 10.87 -1.23
C PHE A 173 19.55 10.32 -1.53
N GLY A 174 19.66 9.33 -2.43
CA GLY A 174 20.93 8.67 -2.72
C GLY A 174 21.53 7.94 -1.51
N THR A 175 20.70 7.49 -0.58
CA THR A 175 21.12 6.86 0.68
C THR A 175 21.04 5.34 0.66
N ASP A 176 20.61 4.75 -0.44
CA ASP A 176 20.42 3.29 -0.59
C ASP A 176 21.70 2.46 -0.30
N HIS A 177 22.87 3.07 -0.47
CA HIS A 177 24.18 2.44 -0.23
C HIS A 177 24.74 2.68 1.18
N ILE A 178 24.09 3.54 1.98
CA ILE A 178 24.49 3.83 3.34
C ILE A 178 23.81 2.86 4.29
N ASP A 179 24.51 2.37 5.31
CA ASP A 179 23.90 1.58 6.38
C ASP A 179 22.68 2.32 6.97
N ALA A 180 21.56 1.63 7.06
CA ALA A 180 20.29 2.22 7.53
C ALA A 180 20.42 2.88 8.92
N ARG A 181 21.33 2.38 9.76
CA ARG A 181 21.62 2.92 11.10
C ARG A 181 22.22 4.33 11.05
N ASN A 182 22.88 4.68 9.94
CA ASN A 182 23.56 5.95 9.72
C ASN A 182 22.74 6.96 8.90
N VAL A 183 21.51 6.59 8.47
CA VAL A 183 20.63 7.48 7.71
C VAL A 183 19.76 8.31 8.66
N ASP A 184 19.73 9.61 8.47
CA ASP A 184 18.78 10.49 9.16
C ASP A 184 17.46 10.57 8.41
N TYR A 185 16.60 9.57 8.61
CA TYR A 185 15.29 9.52 7.98
C TYR A 185 14.36 10.67 8.37
N LYS A 186 14.57 11.31 9.52
CA LYS A 186 13.76 12.47 9.92
C LYS A 186 14.04 13.68 9.03
N ALA A 187 15.32 13.90 8.69
CA ALA A 187 15.69 14.96 7.75
C ALA A 187 15.14 14.72 6.33
N LEU A 188 14.89 13.45 5.97
CA LEU A 188 14.39 13.06 4.66
C LEU A 188 12.86 13.15 4.55
N LEU A 189 12.16 13.10 5.68
CA LEU A 189 10.71 13.08 5.74
C LEU A 189 10.00 14.21 4.97
N PRO A 190 10.41 15.50 5.07
CA PRO A 190 9.73 16.57 4.33
C PRO A 190 9.75 16.39 2.82
N LYS A 191 10.82 15.85 2.28
CA LYS A 191 10.97 15.59 0.85
C LYS A 191 10.11 14.39 0.39
N TYR A 192 10.08 13.33 1.19
CA TYR A 192 9.18 12.19 0.98
C TYR A 192 7.71 12.61 1.00
N MET A 193 7.32 13.44 1.95
CA MET A 193 5.96 13.95 2.08
C MET A 193 5.53 14.76 0.86
N LYS A 194 6.42 15.54 0.24
CA LYS A 194 6.12 16.26 -1.01
C LYS A 194 5.75 15.31 -2.15
N ILE A 195 6.33 14.14 -2.22
CA ILE A 195 6.09 13.17 -3.29
C ILE A 195 4.74 12.46 -3.08
N TYR A 196 4.47 11.99 -1.87
CA TYR A 196 3.31 11.14 -1.59
C TYR A 196 2.09 11.88 -1.02
N MET A 197 2.28 13.04 -0.40
CA MET A 197 1.17 13.81 0.17
C MET A 197 0.65 14.90 -0.74
N PHE A 198 1.11 14.94 -1.94
CA PHE A 198 0.74 15.89 -2.99
C PHE A 198 0.92 17.37 -2.62
N PRO A 199 1.79 18.10 -3.34
CA PRO A 199 2.18 19.44 -2.94
C PRO A 199 1.01 20.38 -2.75
N GLY A 200 0.87 20.87 -1.53
CA GLY A 200 0.08 22.05 -1.21
C GLY A 200 -1.44 21.93 -1.15
N ARG A 201 -2.05 20.76 -1.47
CA ARG A 201 -3.52 20.64 -1.43
C ARG A 201 -4.07 20.22 -0.08
N ILE A 202 -3.40 19.33 0.62
CA ILE A 202 -3.84 18.88 1.96
C ILE A 202 -3.71 20.01 2.96
N GLU A 203 -2.62 20.77 2.88
CA GLU A 203 -2.38 21.95 3.75
C GLU A 203 -3.39 23.06 3.54
N LYS A 204 -3.84 23.27 2.29
CA LYS A 204 -4.86 24.28 1.96
C LYS A 204 -6.27 23.89 2.39
N LEU A 205 -6.57 22.58 2.47
CA LEU A 205 -7.91 22.11 2.80
C LEU A 205 -8.17 22.01 4.31
N TYR A 206 -7.15 21.67 5.11
CA TYR A 206 -7.29 21.46 6.56
C TYR A 206 -6.03 21.89 7.35
N PRO A 207 -5.60 23.13 7.27
CA PRO A 207 -4.33 23.56 7.83
C PRO A 207 -4.23 23.31 9.34
N GLU A 208 -5.28 23.61 10.10
CA GLU A 208 -5.29 23.44 11.55
C GLU A 208 -5.25 21.97 11.98
N THR A 209 -6.04 21.11 11.33
CA THR A 209 -6.05 19.67 11.64
C THR A 209 -4.70 19.04 11.29
N LEU A 210 -4.13 19.41 10.15
CA LEU A 210 -2.83 18.91 9.72
C LEU A 210 -1.72 19.34 10.69
N GLN A 211 -1.76 20.58 11.16
CA GLN A 211 -0.82 21.07 12.16
C GLN A 211 -0.90 20.27 13.46
N LYS A 212 -2.11 20.02 13.98
CA LYS A 212 -2.34 19.19 15.17
C LYS A 212 -1.89 17.75 14.99
N VAL A 213 -2.06 17.16 13.81
CA VAL A 213 -1.54 15.82 13.50
C VAL A 213 -0.01 15.81 13.45
N ARG A 214 0.58 16.86 12.85
CA ARG A 214 2.06 16.99 12.77
C ARG A 214 2.71 17.23 14.14
N SER A 215 2.05 17.97 15.02
CA SER A 215 2.53 18.19 16.40
C SER A 215 2.32 16.97 17.31
N GLY A 216 1.54 16.00 16.87
CA GLY A 216 1.18 14.83 17.67
C GLY A 216 0.03 15.06 18.66
N ASP A 217 -0.60 16.25 18.64
CA ASP A 217 -1.71 16.60 19.53
C ASP A 217 -2.96 15.73 19.27
N ILE A 218 -3.13 15.30 18.03
CA ILE A 218 -4.21 14.39 17.64
C ILE A 218 -3.69 13.31 16.68
N PRO A 219 -4.22 12.08 16.72
CA PRO A 219 -3.84 11.03 15.79
C PRO A 219 -4.29 11.36 14.36
N PRO A 220 -3.67 10.74 13.34
CA PRO A 220 -4.09 10.85 11.95
C PRO A 220 -5.59 10.55 11.80
N ARG A 221 -6.29 11.42 11.08
CA ARG A 221 -7.74 11.28 10.84
C ARG A 221 -8.01 10.41 9.65
N ASN A 222 -8.90 9.45 9.79
CA ASN A 222 -9.41 8.65 8.70
C ASN A 222 -10.81 8.07 8.96
N CYS A 223 -11.45 7.62 7.90
CA CYS A 223 -12.75 6.95 8.00
C CYS A 223 -12.85 5.82 6.97
N LYS A 224 -13.87 4.97 7.11
CA LYS A 224 -14.09 3.80 6.26
C LYS A 224 -14.09 4.13 4.76
N ILE A 225 -14.71 5.22 4.36
CA ILE A 225 -14.84 5.59 2.93
C ILE A 225 -13.46 5.75 2.30
N PHE A 226 -12.60 6.61 2.86
CA PHE A 226 -11.27 6.87 2.31
C PHE A 226 -10.34 5.67 2.43
N VAL A 227 -10.40 4.98 3.56
CA VAL A 227 -9.64 3.75 3.77
C VAL A 227 -10.06 2.68 2.77
N SER A 228 -11.34 2.54 2.45
CA SER A 228 -11.79 1.57 1.45
C SER A 228 -11.32 1.92 0.04
N MET A 229 -11.35 3.20 -0.33
CA MET A 229 -10.89 3.64 -1.66
C MET A 229 -9.41 3.34 -1.88
N VAL A 230 -8.54 3.69 -0.93
CA VAL A 230 -7.09 3.41 -1.06
C VAL A 230 -6.80 1.92 -1.05
N ASN A 231 -7.50 1.15 -0.21
CA ASN A 231 -7.27 -0.30 -0.14
C ASN A 231 -7.83 -1.03 -1.36
N ALA A 232 -8.94 -0.58 -1.95
CA ALA A 232 -9.43 -1.10 -3.23
C ALA A 232 -8.41 -0.84 -4.37
N ALA A 233 -7.88 0.39 -4.45
CA ALA A 233 -6.85 0.74 -5.42
C ALA A 233 -5.55 -0.06 -5.21
N SER A 234 -5.09 -0.19 -3.96
CA SER A 234 -3.91 -0.98 -3.62
C SER A 234 -4.10 -2.47 -3.93
N CYS A 235 -5.29 -3.02 -3.63
CA CYS A 235 -5.64 -4.40 -3.98
C CYS A 235 -5.58 -4.61 -5.50
N TRP A 236 -6.14 -3.69 -6.29
CA TRP A 236 -6.08 -3.79 -7.74
C TRP A 236 -4.65 -3.71 -8.27
N GLU A 237 -3.79 -2.83 -7.72
CA GLU A 237 -2.37 -2.81 -8.07
C GLU A 237 -1.66 -4.12 -7.70
N LEU A 238 -1.98 -4.72 -6.55
CA LEU A 238 -1.43 -6.03 -6.15
C LEU A 238 -1.85 -7.14 -7.11
N VAL A 239 -3.12 -7.16 -7.55
CA VAL A 239 -3.62 -8.11 -8.58
C VAL A 239 -2.87 -7.94 -9.90
N LYS A 240 -2.69 -6.70 -10.36
CA LYS A 240 -1.94 -6.42 -11.59
C LYS A 240 -0.47 -6.87 -11.48
N ASN A 241 0.16 -6.60 -10.34
CA ASN A 241 1.53 -7.03 -10.10
C ASN A 241 1.64 -8.57 -9.97
N THR A 242 0.63 -9.23 -9.42
CA THR A 242 0.55 -10.70 -9.42
C THR A 242 0.51 -11.24 -10.86
N ALA A 243 -0.25 -10.62 -11.75
CA ALA A 243 -0.24 -11.00 -13.16
C ALA A 243 1.15 -10.85 -13.79
N VAL A 244 1.84 -9.72 -13.54
CA VAL A 244 3.20 -9.48 -14.07
C VAL A 244 4.20 -10.54 -13.56
N ILE A 245 4.19 -10.82 -12.27
CA ILE A 245 5.10 -11.79 -11.65
C ILE A 245 4.91 -13.20 -12.28
N ASN A 246 3.68 -13.51 -12.67
CA ASN A 246 3.33 -14.81 -13.28
C ASN A 246 3.32 -14.78 -14.81
N GLY A 247 3.76 -13.70 -15.46
CA GLY A 247 3.80 -13.60 -16.93
C GLY A 247 2.42 -13.50 -17.60
N ILE A 248 1.37 -13.20 -16.84
CA ILE A 248 -0.01 -13.10 -17.32
C ILE A 248 -0.26 -11.73 -17.94
N LYS A 249 -0.66 -11.70 -19.20
CA LYS A 249 -0.96 -10.46 -19.92
C LYS A 249 -2.38 -9.99 -19.61
N LEU A 250 -2.50 -8.80 -19.04
CA LEU A 250 -3.79 -8.15 -18.80
C LEU A 250 -4.18 -7.27 -19.99
N GLN A 251 -5.46 -7.32 -20.38
CA GLN A 251 -6.02 -6.51 -21.46
C GLN A 251 -6.37 -5.11 -20.95
N ASN A 252 -6.08 -4.09 -21.77
CA ASN A 252 -6.42 -2.68 -21.49
C ASN A 252 -6.07 -2.20 -20.09
N THR A 253 -4.99 -2.75 -19.52
CA THR A 253 -4.62 -2.51 -18.13
C THR A 253 -3.21 -1.94 -18.06
N LYS A 254 -3.05 -0.85 -17.30
CA LYS A 254 -1.76 -0.22 -17.01
C LYS A 254 -1.42 -0.41 -15.54
N ILE A 255 -0.22 -0.87 -15.28
CA ILE A 255 0.34 -0.86 -13.93
C ILE A 255 0.84 0.56 -13.63
N ILE A 256 0.50 1.07 -12.47
CA ILE A 256 0.94 2.39 -12.05
C ILE A 256 2.28 2.27 -11.35
N GLU A 257 3.34 2.30 -12.14
CA GLU A 257 4.70 2.21 -11.65
C GLU A 257 5.33 3.60 -11.48
N PHE A 258 6.09 3.76 -10.40
CA PHE A 258 6.89 4.97 -10.20
C PHE A 258 7.75 5.27 -11.46
N PRO A 259 7.86 6.51 -11.93
CA PRO A 259 7.50 7.77 -11.27
C PRO A 259 6.04 8.20 -11.40
N LEU A 260 5.15 7.36 -11.90
CA LEU A 260 3.72 7.66 -11.95
C LEU A 260 3.08 7.28 -10.62
N ILE A 261 2.29 8.20 -10.10
CA ILE A 261 1.45 8.01 -8.92
C ILE A 261 0.02 8.28 -9.35
N GLN A 262 -0.88 7.36 -9.06
CA GLN A 262 -2.31 7.58 -9.29
C GLN A 262 -2.92 8.23 -8.06
N ILE A 263 -3.70 9.28 -8.29
CA ILE A 263 -4.36 10.07 -7.26
C ILE A 263 -5.83 10.16 -7.59
N PHE A 264 -6.67 9.96 -6.60
CA PHE A 264 -8.10 10.19 -6.67
C PHE A 264 -8.53 11.17 -5.58
N ASP A 265 -9.20 12.23 -6.00
CA ASP A 265 -9.80 13.24 -5.12
C ASP A 265 -11.33 13.00 -5.10
N PRO A 266 -11.87 12.38 -4.05
CA PRO A 266 -13.29 12.05 -3.98
C PRO A 266 -14.18 13.28 -3.84
N PHE A 267 -13.66 14.39 -3.33
CA PHE A 267 -14.44 15.63 -3.22
C PHE A 267 -14.65 16.30 -4.57
N LYS A 268 -13.71 16.14 -5.49
CA LYS A 268 -13.82 16.65 -6.86
C LYS A 268 -14.30 15.61 -7.84
N GLY A 269 -14.43 14.34 -7.42
CA GLY A 269 -14.75 13.23 -8.31
C GLY A 269 -13.74 13.07 -9.44
N SER A 270 -12.47 13.43 -9.21
CA SER A 270 -11.44 13.44 -10.25
C SER A 270 -10.31 12.46 -9.95
N ALA A 271 -9.87 11.76 -10.99
CA ALA A 271 -8.69 10.90 -10.94
C ALA A 271 -7.63 11.45 -11.90
N TYR A 272 -6.38 11.47 -11.46
CA TYR A 272 -5.27 11.95 -12.26
C TYR A 272 -3.98 11.23 -11.92
N TYR A 273 -2.98 11.37 -12.79
CA TYR A 273 -1.64 10.87 -12.55
C TYR A 273 -0.71 12.02 -12.15
N TYR A 274 0.18 11.75 -11.23
CA TYR A 274 1.30 12.64 -10.93
C TYR A 274 2.59 11.95 -11.34
N ASN A 275 3.40 12.63 -12.15
CA ASN A 275 4.74 12.18 -12.49
C ASN A 275 5.73 12.86 -11.55
N ALA A 276 6.18 12.13 -10.54
CA ALA A 276 7.06 12.67 -9.49
C ALA A 276 8.44 13.09 -10.02
N ALA A 277 8.95 12.46 -11.09
CA ALA A 277 10.25 12.81 -11.67
C ALA A 277 10.20 14.08 -12.54
N LYS A 278 9.03 14.42 -13.09
CA LYS A 278 8.84 15.59 -13.98
C LYS A 278 8.00 16.69 -13.32
N GLU A 279 7.52 16.47 -12.12
CA GLU A 279 6.61 17.36 -11.40
C GLU A 279 5.41 17.81 -12.26
N ARG A 280 4.76 16.87 -12.96
CA ARG A 280 3.64 17.12 -13.86
C ARG A 280 2.41 16.33 -13.47
N ILE A 281 1.25 16.98 -13.63
CA ILE A 281 -0.07 16.34 -13.48
C ILE A 281 -0.53 15.85 -14.84
N GLY A 282 -0.93 14.60 -14.93
CA GLY A 282 -1.53 13.98 -16.10
C GLY A 282 -3.02 13.75 -15.91
N ILE A 283 -3.84 14.36 -16.75
CA ILE A 283 -5.29 14.17 -16.77
C ILE A 283 -5.64 13.20 -17.91
N PRO A 284 -6.19 12.02 -17.60
CA PRO A 284 -6.59 11.07 -18.63
C PRO A 284 -7.84 11.59 -19.36
N ASN A 285 -7.81 11.50 -20.68
CA ASN A 285 -9.02 11.64 -21.47
C ASN A 285 -9.71 10.27 -21.49
N TRP A 286 -10.88 10.18 -20.89
CA TRP A 286 -11.60 8.92 -20.72
C TRP A 286 -12.06 8.28 -22.04
N LEU A 287 -12.28 9.08 -23.11
CA LEU A 287 -12.67 8.59 -24.43
C LEU A 287 -11.49 7.96 -25.19
N THR A 288 -10.32 8.58 -25.11
CA THR A 288 -9.17 8.21 -25.95
C THR A 288 -8.08 7.47 -25.18
N GLY A 289 -8.14 7.42 -23.84
CA GLY A 289 -7.09 6.92 -22.97
C GLY A 289 -5.79 7.75 -23.00
N ARG A 290 -5.73 8.84 -23.77
CA ARG A 290 -4.55 9.70 -23.83
C ARG A 290 -4.45 10.57 -22.58
N ILE A 291 -3.23 10.77 -22.08
CA ILE A 291 -2.95 11.61 -20.91
C ILE A 291 -2.43 12.96 -21.41
N ARG A 292 -3.07 14.04 -21.00
CA ARG A 292 -2.54 15.41 -21.16
C ARG A 292 -1.76 15.79 -19.91
N TRP A 293 -0.55 16.29 -20.08
CA TRP A 293 0.36 16.64 -19.01
C TRP A 293 0.44 18.16 -18.82
N TYR A 294 0.29 18.58 -17.57
CA TYR A 294 0.34 20.00 -17.17
C TYR A 294 1.42 20.17 -16.11
N PRO A 295 2.13 21.31 -16.08
CA PRO A 295 3.02 21.63 -14.97
C PRO A 295 2.21 21.74 -13.67
N VAL A 296 2.85 21.42 -12.55
CA VAL A 296 2.27 21.74 -11.23
C VAL A 296 2.42 23.24 -11.03
N THR A 297 1.33 23.97 -11.13
CA THR A 297 1.32 25.37 -10.70
C THR A 297 1.24 25.40 -9.19
N THR A 298 2.25 25.97 -8.55
CA THR A 298 2.35 26.20 -7.10
C THR A 298 1.25 27.12 -6.58
#